data_f416e10ab823e73b8fa08854c77fc11e
#
_entry.id   f416e10ab823e73b8fa08854c77fc11e
#
_cell.length_a   1.000
_cell.length_b   1.000
_cell.length_c   1.000
_cell.angle_alpha   90.00
_cell.angle_beta   90.00
_cell.angle_gamma   90.00
#
_symmetry.space_group_name_H-M   'P 1'
#
loop_
_entity.id
_entity.type
_entity.pdbx_description
1 polymer ?
#
loop_
_entity_poly.entity_id
_entity_poly.type
_entity_poly.pdbx_seq_one_letter_code
_entity_poly.pdbx_strand_id
1 'polypeptide(L)'
;MRRTWLRSAALRRGTVCVGPRARFLRASRAMSMDGELQKHYALLLGIGSPWEVKTVALKLAAKEVEIELGWQWGAAAQCPECGGPCSIHDRAPERTWRHLDTMQFTTLIRARIPRSQCPEHGVKTMAVPWAAPQGRFTLLFERFAVDVLLASGSVSQGCELMGIGWETAQEIMRRAVERGLERRQLEGLKHLGMDEKSFKRGQSYITLLTDLDQSRVLDVVEERTVAASEQLWATLTAGQKQAVTAVAVDMWAPFIQTIEQQVPGADIVHDKFHVSKYLGEAVDKVRRQEHKELMAQGDETLKGSRQLWLYNPQHFSAEQAAEFSALKDLHLKVARAWAAKELFSKFWAYQSEGWARRFFKDWFGWVSRSRLKPVIEVARMLKRHLDNLLTYLKHHITNAVTEGLNSKIQSLKAAARGFRSFRNYRVRILFFCGKLNLYPL
;
A
#
# COMPACT_ATOMS: atom_id res chain seq x y z
N MET A 1 51.51 -3.12 31.77
CA MET A 1 51.72 -2.35 33.01
C MET A 1 50.39 -2.31 33.74
N ARG A 2 50.20 -3.17 34.78
CA ARG A 2 50.21 -2.92 36.25
C ARG A 2 49.35 -1.72 36.61
N ARG A 3 48.31 -1.75 37.49
CA ARG A 3 48.05 -2.50 38.76
C ARG A 3 46.56 -2.25 39.17
N THR A 4 45.85 -3.27 39.50
CA THR A 4 45.18 -3.69 40.76
C THR A 4 44.98 -2.58 41.85
N TRP A 5 43.75 -2.48 42.34
CA TRP A 5 43.45 -2.32 43.78
C TRP A 5 42.07 -2.90 44.11
N LEU A 6 42.09 -4.01 44.84
CA LEU A 6 41.02 -4.56 45.67
C LEU A 6 41.00 -3.79 47.02
N ARG A 7 39.84 -3.46 47.52
CA ARG A 7 39.56 -3.41 48.96
C ARG A 7 38.13 -3.79 49.28
N SER A 8 38.01 -4.90 49.99
CA SER A 8 36.83 -5.40 50.69
C SER A 8 36.43 -4.48 51.86
N ALA A 9 35.14 -4.28 52.03
CA ALA A 9 34.56 -3.79 53.28
C ALA A 9 33.39 -4.71 53.67
N ALA A 10 33.62 -5.51 54.71
CA ALA A 10 32.61 -6.29 55.37
C ALA A 10 31.65 -5.38 56.14
N LEU A 11 30.37 -5.44 55.87
CA LEU A 11 29.31 -4.81 56.65
C LEU A 11 28.54 -5.84 57.46
N ARG A 12 28.54 -5.60 58.76
CA ARG A 12 27.94 -6.41 59.83
C ARG A 12 26.39 -6.55 59.60
N ARG A 13 25.90 -7.75 59.80
CA ARG A 13 24.46 -8.06 59.90
C ARG A 13 23.90 -7.45 61.19
N GLY A 14 23.11 -6.40 61.08
CA GLY A 14 22.27 -5.90 62.14
C GLY A 14 20.86 -6.47 61.98
N THR A 15 20.45 -7.37 62.86
CA THR A 15 19.10 -7.90 62.96
C THR A 15 18.20 -6.80 63.56
N VAL A 16 17.35 -6.17 62.74
CA VAL A 16 16.32 -5.24 63.23
C VAL A 16 15.07 -6.03 63.50
N CYS A 17 14.70 -6.16 64.78
CA CYS A 17 13.41 -6.66 65.21
C CYS A 17 12.32 -5.69 64.82
N VAL A 18 11.52 -6.04 63.84
CA VAL A 18 10.34 -5.28 63.36
C VAL A 18 9.15 -5.68 64.24
N GLY A 19 8.72 -4.81 65.19
CA GLY A 19 7.58 -4.99 66.03
C GLY A 19 6.20 -4.97 65.25
N PRO A 20 5.10 -5.38 65.87
CA PRO A 20 3.79 -5.60 65.19
C PRO A 20 3.20 -4.32 64.51
N ARG A 21 3.63 -3.10 64.91
CA ARG A 21 3.14 -1.85 64.27
C ARG A 21 3.60 -1.65 62.83
N ALA A 22 4.75 -2.22 62.45
CA ALA A 22 5.24 -2.08 61.06
C ALA A 22 4.45 -2.92 60.04
N ARG A 23 3.77 -3.98 60.45
CA ARG A 23 2.90 -4.80 59.56
C ARG A 23 1.60 -4.09 59.17
N PHE A 24 0.99 -3.32 60.14
CA PHE A 24 -0.26 -2.60 59.83
C PHE A 24 -0.02 -1.41 58.91
N LEU A 25 1.07 -0.69 59.04
CA LEU A 25 1.44 0.44 58.14
C LEU A 25 1.83 -0.05 56.73
N ARG A 26 2.44 -1.23 56.57
CA ARG A 26 2.70 -1.84 55.25
C ARG A 26 1.42 -2.31 54.56
N ALA A 27 0.47 -2.90 55.28
CA ALA A 27 -0.78 -3.34 54.72
C ALA A 27 -1.67 -2.17 54.26
N SER A 28 -1.78 -1.12 55.06
CA SER A 28 -2.56 0.09 54.70
C SER A 28 -1.94 0.87 53.56
N ARG A 29 -0.58 0.93 53.45
CA ARG A 29 0.12 1.58 52.34
C ARG A 29 0.03 0.77 51.06
N ALA A 30 0.02 -0.57 51.10
CA ALA A 30 -0.23 -1.44 49.96
C ALA A 30 -1.66 -1.30 49.45
N MET A 31 -2.67 -1.28 50.32
CA MET A 31 -4.06 -1.05 49.93
C MET A 31 -4.29 0.35 49.34
N SER A 32 -3.63 1.37 49.80
CA SER A 32 -3.68 2.72 49.22
C SER A 32 -3.02 2.79 47.85
N MET A 33 -1.88 2.10 47.65
CA MET A 33 -1.17 2.06 46.38
C MET A 33 -1.98 1.28 45.30
N ASP A 34 -2.67 0.21 45.64
CA ASP A 34 -3.48 -0.53 44.68
C ASP A 34 -4.65 0.30 44.16
N GLY A 35 -5.32 1.07 44.99
CA GLY A 35 -6.39 1.98 44.59
C GLY A 35 -5.94 3.11 43.67
N GLU A 36 -4.72 3.65 43.89
CA GLU A 36 -4.13 4.67 43.02
C GLU A 36 -3.72 4.07 41.66
N LEU A 37 -3.17 2.88 41.63
CA LEU A 37 -2.80 2.18 40.42
C LEU A 37 -4.01 1.86 39.53
N GLN A 38 -5.12 1.39 40.14
CA GLN A 38 -6.39 1.16 39.46
C GLN A 38 -6.92 2.45 38.83
N LYS A 39 -6.93 3.57 39.55
CA LYS A 39 -7.34 4.87 39.02
C LYS A 39 -6.45 5.33 37.88
N HIS A 40 -5.14 5.15 38.00
CA HIS A 40 -4.18 5.49 36.95
C HIS A 40 -4.45 4.73 35.66
N TYR A 41 -4.63 3.40 35.73
CA TYR A 41 -4.96 2.61 34.55
C TYR A 41 -6.35 2.89 34.01
N ALA A 42 -7.33 3.20 34.85
CA ALA A 42 -8.65 3.62 34.41
C ALA A 42 -8.59 4.88 33.54
N LEU A 43 -7.79 5.87 33.95
CA LEU A 43 -7.56 7.09 33.17
C LEU A 43 -6.81 6.81 31.86
N LEU A 44 -5.73 6.01 31.88
CA LEU A 44 -4.96 5.66 30.67
C LEU A 44 -5.79 4.88 29.64
N LEU A 45 -6.67 4.00 30.12
CA LEU A 45 -7.53 3.19 29.26
C LEU A 45 -8.81 3.91 28.85
N GLY A 46 -9.09 5.09 29.38
CA GLY A 46 -10.36 5.79 29.18
C GLY A 46 -11.56 5.01 29.74
N ILE A 47 -11.34 4.22 30.80
CA ILE A 47 -12.37 3.42 31.44
C ILE A 47 -13.11 4.26 32.48
N GLY A 48 -14.43 4.35 32.34
CA GLY A 48 -15.33 5.02 33.26
C GLY A 48 -16.64 4.25 33.40
N SER A 49 -17.53 4.71 34.29
CA SER A 49 -18.83 4.08 34.50
C SER A 49 -19.51 3.74 33.18
N PRO A 50 -20.10 2.56 33.06
CA PRO A 50 -20.30 1.52 34.08
C PRO A 50 -19.13 0.52 34.25
N TRP A 51 -18.01 0.69 33.55
CA TRP A 51 -16.84 -0.16 33.69
C TRP A 51 -15.86 0.43 34.73
N GLU A 52 -15.14 -0.45 35.40
CA GLU A 52 -14.11 -0.08 36.39
C GLU A 52 -12.94 -1.06 36.34
N VAL A 53 -11.75 -0.59 36.74
CA VAL A 53 -10.56 -1.43 36.92
C VAL A 53 -10.68 -2.12 38.29
N LYS A 54 -10.79 -3.43 38.28
CA LYS A 54 -10.90 -4.26 39.54
C LYS A 54 -9.52 -4.51 40.13
N THR A 55 -8.62 -5.02 39.31
CA THR A 55 -7.25 -5.38 39.75
C THR A 55 -6.23 -5.03 38.66
N VAL A 56 -5.02 -4.75 39.11
CA VAL A 56 -3.84 -4.63 38.26
C VAL A 56 -2.75 -5.51 38.85
N ALA A 57 -2.37 -6.56 38.13
CA ALA A 57 -1.38 -7.54 38.58
C ALA A 57 -0.12 -7.49 37.71
N LEU A 58 1.03 -7.30 38.33
CA LEU A 58 2.34 -7.34 37.68
C LEU A 58 2.97 -8.72 37.87
N LYS A 59 3.11 -9.48 36.79
CA LYS A 59 3.76 -10.80 36.73
C LYS A 59 5.20 -10.68 36.23
N LEU A 60 6.13 -10.36 37.12
CA LEU A 60 7.52 -10.09 36.76
C LEU A 60 8.18 -11.24 36.01
N ALA A 61 7.96 -12.48 36.42
CA ALA A 61 8.54 -13.69 35.79
C ALA A 61 8.04 -13.88 34.33
N ALA A 62 6.77 -13.60 34.07
CA ALA A 62 6.16 -13.69 32.75
C ALA A 62 6.34 -12.43 31.92
N LYS A 63 6.86 -11.34 32.50
CA LYS A 63 6.89 -9.99 31.91
C LYS A 63 5.50 -9.54 31.41
N GLU A 64 4.50 -9.69 32.24
CA GLU A 64 3.12 -9.35 31.92
C GLU A 64 2.51 -8.42 32.95
N VAL A 65 1.65 -7.51 32.48
CA VAL A 65 0.71 -6.73 33.29
C VAL A 65 -0.71 -7.20 32.93
N GLU A 66 -1.42 -7.72 33.90
CA GLU A 66 -2.83 -8.09 33.74
C GLU A 66 -3.74 -7.06 34.42
N ILE A 67 -4.70 -6.54 33.66
CA ILE A 67 -5.70 -5.57 34.11
C ILE A 67 -7.06 -6.24 34.02
N GLU A 68 -7.68 -6.47 35.16
CA GLU A 68 -9.04 -7.00 35.23
C GLU A 68 -10.05 -5.86 35.26
N LEU A 69 -10.96 -5.85 34.29
CA LEU A 69 -12.06 -4.91 34.23
C LEU A 69 -13.37 -5.59 34.69
N GLY A 70 -14.14 -4.83 35.40
CA GLY A 70 -15.46 -5.27 35.88
C GLY A 70 -16.56 -4.29 35.55
N TRP A 71 -17.77 -4.78 35.52
CA TRP A 71 -18.98 -3.96 35.47
C TRP A 71 -19.40 -3.58 36.88
N GLN A 72 -19.64 -2.29 37.12
CA GLN A 72 -20.05 -1.78 38.42
C GLN A 72 -21.35 -2.40 38.88
N TRP A 73 -21.43 -2.73 40.18
CA TRP A 73 -22.62 -3.28 40.76
C TRP A 73 -23.80 -2.30 40.67
N GLY A 74 -24.96 -2.78 40.20
CA GLY A 74 -26.17 -1.95 40.07
C GLY A 74 -26.18 -1.01 38.86
N ALA A 75 -25.12 -0.96 38.06
CA ALA A 75 -25.13 -0.17 36.86
C ALA A 75 -26.10 -0.69 35.81
N ALA A 76 -26.90 0.19 35.21
CA ALA A 76 -27.86 -0.14 34.17
C ALA A 76 -27.18 -0.66 32.91
N ALA A 77 -27.76 -1.70 32.31
CA ALA A 77 -27.35 -2.22 31.01
C ALA A 77 -28.24 -1.62 29.92
N GLN A 78 -27.70 -1.55 28.71
CA GLN A 78 -28.42 -1.12 27.50
C GLN A 78 -28.34 -2.21 26.44
N CYS A 79 -29.40 -2.37 25.65
CA CYS A 79 -29.36 -3.25 24.49
C CYS A 79 -28.37 -2.69 23.44
N PRO A 80 -27.42 -3.49 22.94
CA PRO A 80 -26.48 -3.02 21.93
C PRO A 80 -27.11 -2.77 20.55
N GLU A 81 -28.35 -3.22 20.32
CA GLU A 81 -29.06 -3.02 19.06
C GLU A 81 -30.03 -1.82 19.09
N CYS A 82 -30.87 -1.69 20.09
CA CYS A 82 -31.84 -0.60 20.18
C CYS A 82 -31.49 0.49 21.19
N GLY A 83 -30.43 0.33 21.98
CA GLY A 83 -30.05 1.29 23.04
C GLY A 83 -30.99 1.33 24.24
N GLY A 84 -32.10 0.58 24.24
CA GLY A 84 -33.07 0.56 25.30
C GLY A 84 -32.51 0.00 26.63
N PRO A 85 -33.02 0.49 27.80
CA PRO A 85 -32.57 0.00 29.10
C PRO A 85 -32.95 -1.48 29.28
N CYS A 86 -32.02 -2.27 29.82
CA CYS A 86 -32.16 -3.70 30.01
C CYS A 86 -31.65 -4.13 31.37
N SER A 87 -32.18 -5.27 31.87
CA SER A 87 -31.55 -5.99 32.98
C SER A 87 -30.32 -6.78 32.46
N ILE A 88 -29.40 -7.07 33.36
CA ILE A 88 -28.32 -8.01 33.08
C ILE A 88 -28.87 -9.41 33.26
N HIS A 89 -28.80 -10.24 32.19
CA HIS A 89 -29.16 -11.64 32.23
C HIS A 89 -28.13 -12.48 32.97
N ASP A 90 -26.87 -12.40 32.48
CA ASP A 90 -25.69 -13.07 33.03
C ASP A 90 -24.40 -12.44 32.51
N ARG A 91 -23.28 -13.14 32.64
CA ARG A 91 -21.98 -12.70 32.10
C ARG A 91 -21.40 -13.78 31.21
N ALA A 92 -20.92 -13.36 30.03
CA ALA A 92 -20.16 -14.21 29.12
C ALA A 92 -18.89 -14.76 29.79
N PRO A 93 -18.33 -15.87 29.28
CA PRO A 93 -17.00 -16.33 29.69
C PRO A 93 -15.95 -15.21 29.61
N GLU A 94 -14.95 -15.30 30.49
CA GLU A 94 -13.86 -14.33 30.50
C GLU A 94 -13.16 -14.26 29.14
N ARG A 95 -12.94 -13.03 28.68
CA ARG A 95 -12.18 -12.73 27.48
C ARG A 95 -10.93 -11.94 27.83
N THR A 96 -9.89 -12.14 27.02
CA THR A 96 -8.63 -11.44 27.14
C THR A 96 -8.35 -10.64 25.87
N TRP A 97 -7.87 -9.42 26.01
CA TRP A 97 -7.43 -8.55 24.93
C TRP A 97 -5.99 -8.14 25.16
N ARG A 98 -5.17 -8.21 24.09
CA ARG A 98 -3.86 -7.61 24.09
C ARG A 98 -3.99 -6.11 24.01
N HIS A 99 -3.27 -5.39 24.88
CA HIS A 99 -3.19 -3.93 24.92
C HIS A 99 -1.78 -3.46 24.59
N LEU A 100 -1.58 -2.14 24.49
CA LEU A 100 -0.25 -1.53 24.40
C LEU A 100 0.61 -1.95 25.58
N ASP A 101 1.87 -2.23 25.34
CA ASP A 101 2.80 -2.64 26.39
C ASP A 101 3.02 -1.54 27.41
N THR A 102 2.97 -1.89 28.66
CA THR A 102 3.38 -1.03 29.74
C THR A 102 4.89 -1.16 29.89
N MET A 103 5.65 -0.18 29.36
CA MET A 103 7.10 -0.28 29.19
C MET A 103 7.47 -1.49 28.32
N GLN A 104 8.13 -2.51 28.86
CA GLN A 104 8.48 -3.75 28.14
C GLN A 104 7.67 -4.97 28.61
N PHE A 105 6.56 -4.73 29.32
CA PHE A 105 5.67 -5.78 29.82
C PHE A 105 4.47 -5.90 28.89
N THR A 106 4.21 -7.11 28.46
CA THR A 106 2.99 -7.44 27.70
C THR A 106 1.76 -7.10 28.56
N THR A 107 0.90 -6.20 28.07
CA THR A 107 -0.31 -5.81 28.82
C THR A 107 -1.53 -6.53 28.30
N LEU A 108 -2.24 -7.21 29.19
CA LEU A 108 -3.46 -7.96 28.91
C LEU A 108 -4.62 -7.37 29.70
N ILE A 109 -5.72 -7.11 29.01
CA ILE A 109 -7.00 -6.71 29.64
C ILE A 109 -7.89 -7.95 29.70
N ARG A 110 -8.47 -8.23 30.86
CA ARG A 110 -9.43 -9.33 31.08
C ARG A 110 -10.76 -8.78 31.56
N ALA A 111 -11.84 -9.31 31.05
CA ALA A 111 -13.19 -8.99 31.53
C ALA A 111 -14.20 -10.09 31.23
N ARG A 112 -15.21 -10.18 32.09
CA ARG A 112 -16.45 -10.94 31.84
C ARG A 112 -17.51 -9.97 31.38
N ILE A 113 -17.84 -9.99 30.09
CA ILE A 113 -18.78 -9.04 29.49
C ILE A 113 -20.20 -9.39 29.90
N PRO A 114 -20.99 -8.43 30.44
CA PRO A 114 -22.43 -8.66 30.72
C PRO A 114 -23.19 -8.97 29.43
N ARG A 115 -24.22 -9.80 29.56
CA ARG A 115 -25.24 -10.01 28.54
C ARG A 115 -26.55 -9.37 29.00
N SER A 116 -27.09 -8.47 28.18
CA SER A 116 -28.36 -7.78 28.46
C SER A 116 -29.54 -8.59 27.98
N GLN A 117 -30.65 -8.58 28.75
CA GLN A 117 -31.93 -9.15 28.38
C GLN A 117 -32.81 -8.05 27.81
N CYS A 118 -32.91 -7.97 26.49
CA CYS A 118 -33.81 -7.02 25.83
C CYS A 118 -35.16 -7.67 25.53
N PRO A 119 -36.28 -7.00 25.77
CA PRO A 119 -37.60 -7.51 25.41
C PRO A 119 -37.80 -7.80 23.94
N GLU A 120 -37.16 -6.97 23.06
CA GLU A 120 -37.29 -7.07 21.61
C GLU A 120 -36.22 -7.96 20.97
N HIS A 121 -34.96 -7.89 21.46
CA HIS A 121 -33.82 -8.54 20.84
C HIS A 121 -33.29 -9.76 21.61
N GLY A 122 -33.90 -10.11 22.73
CA GLY A 122 -33.47 -11.23 23.56
C GLY A 122 -32.14 -10.99 24.27
N VAL A 123 -31.40 -12.07 24.52
CA VAL A 123 -30.11 -11.99 25.22
C VAL A 123 -29.00 -11.58 24.25
N LYS A 124 -28.36 -10.43 24.51
CA LYS A 124 -27.26 -9.87 23.69
C LYS A 124 -26.04 -9.59 24.53
N THR A 125 -24.85 -9.91 24.00
CA THR A 125 -23.58 -9.54 24.64
C THR A 125 -23.33 -8.06 24.41
N MET A 126 -23.04 -7.32 25.47
CA MET A 126 -22.82 -5.88 25.41
C MET A 126 -21.51 -5.56 24.66
N ALA A 127 -21.46 -4.40 24.00
CA ALA A 127 -20.22 -3.88 23.42
C ALA A 127 -19.26 -3.42 24.53
N VAL A 128 -17.98 -3.57 24.28
CA VAL A 128 -16.93 -3.02 25.15
C VAL A 128 -16.30 -1.80 24.50
N PRO A 129 -15.98 -0.73 25.24
CA PRO A 129 -15.46 0.51 24.63
C PRO A 129 -14.00 0.40 24.16
N TRP A 130 -13.24 -0.57 24.65
CA TRP A 130 -11.82 -0.72 24.37
C TRP A 130 -11.47 -1.63 23.18
N ALA A 131 -12.43 -2.36 22.61
CA ALA A 131 -12.15 -3.31 21.52
C ALA A 131 -13.30 -3.40 20.52
N ALA A 132 -12.99 -3.68 19.26
CA ALA A 132 -13.98 -4.02 18.25
C ALA A 132 -14.72 -5.33 18.59
N PRO A 133 -15.95 -5.52 18.10
CA PRO A 133 -16.67 -6.79 18.26
C PRO A 133 -15.79 -7.97 17.82
N GLN A 134 -15.77 -9.03 18.64
CA GLN A 134 -14.93 -10.23 18.44
C GLN A 134 -13.41 -9.98 18.34
N GLY A 135 -12.94 -8.73 18.44
CA GLY A 135 -11.52 -8.38 18.45
C GLY A 135 -10.79 -9.03 19.63
N ARG A 136 -9.50 -9.41 19.42
CA ARG A 136 -8.58 -9.90 20.45
C ARG A 136 -7.57 -8.84 20.90
N PHE A 137 -7.69 -7.64 20.34
CA PHE A 137 -6.83 -6.50 20.59
C PHE A 137 -7.66 -5.30 20.98
N THR A 138 -7.09 -4.42 21.79
CA THR A 138 -7.72 -3.12 22.04
C THR A 138 -7.59 -2.22 20.80
N LEU A 139 -8.49 -1.24 20.69
CA LEU A 139 -8.44 -0.24 19.60
C LEU A 139 -7.10 0.52 19.58
N LEU A 140 -6.56 0.81 20.76
CA LEU A 140 -5.25 1.48 20.88
C LEU A 140 -4.10 0.58 20.39
N PHE A 141 -4.14 -0.72 20.69
CA PHE A 141 -3.15 -1.66 20.16
C PHE A 141 -3.27 -1.79 18.62
N GLU A 142 -4.49 -1.88 18.10
CA GLU A 142 -4.69 -1.95 16.65
C GLU A 142 -4.18 -0.68 15.94
N ARG A 143 -4.40 0.50 16.54
CA ARG A 143 -3.86 1.76 16.03
C ARG A 143 -2.34 1.73 15.96
N PHE A 144 -1.70 1.38 17.07
CA PHE A 144 -0.25 1.25 17.13
C PHE A 144 0.29 0.21 16.14
N ALA A 145 -0.40 -0.94 16.00
CA ALA A 145 -0.02 -1.98 15.05
C ALA A 145 -0.07 -1.48 13.59
N VAL A 146 -1.06 -0.66 13.25
CA VAL A 146 -1.14 0.00 11.93
C VAL A 146 0.09 0.90 11.71
N ASP A 147 0.46 1.72 12.70
CA ASP A 147 1.61 2.63 12.60
C ASP A 147 2.93 1.86 12.45
N VAL A 148 3.14 0.83 13.27
CA VAL A 148 4.34 -0.03 13.20
C VAL A 148 4.42 -0.73 11.85
N LEU A 149 3.31 -1.31 11.34
CA LEU A 149 3.28 -2.00 10.06
C LEU A 149 3.55 -1.05 8.89
N LEU A 150 3.03 0.18 8.93
CA LEU A 150 3.30 1.20 7.91
C LEU A 150 4.76 1.67 7.90
N ALA A 151 5.39 1.78 9.08
CA ALA A 151 6.77 2.23 9.25
C ALA A 151 7.81 1.13 9.01
N SER A 152 7.43 -0.15 9.13
CA SER A 152 8.35 -1.28 8.99
C SER A 152 8.70 -1.56 7.53
N GLY A 153 9.95 -1.94 7.27
CA GLY A 153 10.40 -2.36 5.95
C GLY A 153 9.76 -3.67 5.44
N SER A 154 9.26 -4.50 6.37
CA SER A 154 8.48 -5.70 6.08
C SER A 154 7.48 -6.00 7.19
N VAL A 155 6.42 -6.75 6.87
CA VAL A 155 5.45 -7.19 7.89
C VAL A 155 6.07 -8.09 8.94
N SER A 156 7.02 -8.94 8.55
CA SER A 156 7.74 -9.81 9.50
C SER A 156 8.49 -8.99 10.56
N GLN A 157 9.15 -7.91 10.14
CA GLN A 157 9.82 -6.99 11.06
C GLN A 157 8.82 -6.30 12.00
N GLY A 158 7.67 -5.84 11.48
CA GLY A 158 6.60 -5.29 12.32
C GLY A 158 6.05 -6.31 13.32
N CYS A 159 5.86 -7.56 12.90
CA CYS A 159 5.45 -8.66 13.79
C CYS A 159 6.44 -8.89 14.93
N GLU A 160 7.75 -8.92 14.61
CA GLU A 160 8.82 -9.10 15.59
C GLU A 160 8.83 -7.97 16.61
N LEU A 161 8.74 -6.72 16.16
CA LEU A 161 8.69 -5.53 17.03
C LEU A 161 7.49 -5.55 18.00
N MET A 162 6.34 -6.05 17.56
CA MET A 162 5.11 -6.08 18.35
C MET A 162 4.91 -7.39 19.13
N GLY A 163 5.74 -8.40 18.91
CA GLY A 163 5.55 -9.72 19.49
C GLY A 163 4.25 -10.43 19.05
N ILE A 164 3.83 -10.25 17.78
CA ILE A 164 2.60 -10.85 17.23
C ILE A 164 2.90 -11.78 16.05
N GLY A 165 2.05 -12.77 15.84
CA GLY A 165 2.16 -13.66 14.69
C GLY A 165 1.76 -12.98 13.37
N TRP A 166 2.27 -13.53 12.27
CA TRP A 166 2.00 -13.02 10.92
C TRP A 166 0.51 -13.02 10.56
N GLU A 167 -0.23 -14.07 10.94
CA GLU A 167 -1.68 -14.16 10.71
C GLU A 167 -2.44 -13.05 11.42
N THR A 168 -2.00 -12.72 12.64
CA THR A 168 -2.54 -11.61 13.42
C THR A 168 -2.31 -10.27 12.71
N ALA A 169 -1.11 -10.00 12.26
CA ALA A 169 -0.79 -8.78 11.51
C ALA A 169 -1.60 -8.70 10.21
N GLN A 170 -1.76 -9.82 9.50
CA GLN A 170 -2.57 -9.90 8.28
C GLN A 170 -4.05 -9.59 8.57
N GLU A 171 -4.59 -10.08 9.69
CA GLU A 171 -5.97 -9.82 10.10
C GLU A 171 -6.17 -8.36 10.52
N ILE A 172 -5.22 -7.75 11.22
CA ILE A 172 -5.24 -6.31 11.55
C ILE A 172 -5.25 -5.49 10.25
N MET A 173 -4.38 -5.79 9.29
CA MET A 173 -4.35 -5.08 8.00
C MET A 173 -5.65 -5.25 7.22
N ARG A 174 -6.24 -6.46 7.21
CA ARG A 174 -7.50 -6.73 6.53
C ARG A 174 -8.63 -5.85 7.09
N ARG A 175 -8.80 -5.86 8.41
CA ARG A 175 -9.81 -5.03 9.08
C ARG A 175 -9.57 -3.53 8.89
N ALA A 176 -8.31 -3.11 8.95
CA ALA A 176 -7.94 -1.72 8.71
C ALA A 176 -8.30 -1.28 7.28
N VAL A 177 -8.03 -2.12 6.28
CA VAL A 177 -8.38 -1.85 4.87
C VAL A 177 -9.90 -1.84 4.68
N GLU A 178 -10.64 -2.81 5.20
CA GLU A 178 -12.10 -2.85 5.11
C GLU A 178 -12.73 -1.58 5.69
N ARG A 179 -12.35 -1.22 6.91
CA ARG A 179 -12.77 0.01 7.58
C ARG A 179 -12.42 1.26 6.78
N GLY A 180 -11.20 1.30 6.22
CA GLY A 180 -10.75 2.41 5.41
C GLY A 180 -11.51 2.53 4.08
N LEU A 181 -11.90 1.41 3.46
CA LEU A 181 -12.72 1.39 2.25
C LEU A 181 -14.16 1.86 2.54
N GLU A 182 -14.76 1.42 3.64
CA GLU A 182 -16.09 1.85 4.08
C GLU A 182 -16.19 3.36 4.32
N ARG A 183 -15.12 3.96 4.87
CA ARG A 183 -15.04 5.39 5.18
C ARG A 183 -14.57 6.24 4.02
N ARG A 184 -14.10 5.60 2.96
CA ARG A 184 -13.47 6.31 1.85
C ARG A 184 -14.49 7.16 1.09
N GLN A 185 -14.25 8.46 1.07
CA GLN A 185 -14.94 9.41 0.20
C GLN A 185 -14.13 9.58 -1.07
N LEU A 186 -14.75 9.36 -2.22
CA LEU A 186 -14.17 9.50 -3.55
C LEU A 186 -14.82 10.68 -4.29
N GLU A 187 -14.71 11.87 -3.68
CA GLU A 187 -15.16 13.09 -4.32
C GLU A 187 -14.08 13.65 -5.24
N GLY A 188 -14.51 14.25 -6.36
CA GLY A 188 -13.62 14.97 -7.26
C GLY A 188 -12.62 14.12 -8.02
N LEU A 189 -12.93 12.85 -8.31
CA LEU A 189 -12.12 12.00 -9.17
C LEU A 189 -12.08 12.54 -10.59
N LYS A 190 -10.96 13.17 -10.99
CA LYS A 190 -10.81 13.77 -12.32
C LYS A 190 -9.92 12.97 -13.24
N HIS A 191 -8.75 12.59 -12.75
CA HIS A 191 -7.72 11.91 -13.53
C HIS A 191 -7.44 10.53 -12.95
N LEU A 192 -7.73 9.50 -13.72
CA LEU A 192 -7.48 8.12 -13.33
C LEU A 192 -6.34 7.52 -14.14
N GLY A 193 -5.71 6.50 -13.60
CA GLY A 193 -4.74 5.66 -14.29
C GLY A 193 -5.18 4.20 -14.25
N MET A 194 -5.01 3.48 -15.35
CA MET A 194 -5.21 2.04 -15.42
C MET A 194 -3.95 1.38 -15.96
N ASP A 195 -3.49 0.33 -15.27
CA ASP A 195 -2.26 -0.37 -15.65
C ASP A 195 -2.30 -1.83 -15.17
N GLU A 196 -1.43 -2.66 -15.73
CA GLU A 196 -1.27 -4.05 -15.35
C GLU A 196 0.07 -4.33 -14.68
N LYS A 197 0.09 -5.32 -13.80
CA LYS A 197 1.31 -5.79 -13.15
C LYS A 197 1.35 -7.31 -13.06
N SER A 198 2.52 -7.91 -13.29
CA SER A 198 2.69 -9.34 -13.09
C SER A 198 2.51 -9.73 -11.63
N PHE A 199 1.61 -10.67 -11.38
CA PHE A 199 1.32 -11.20 -10.04
C PHE A 199 2.19 -12.42 -9.70
N LYS A 200 2.25 -13.42 -10.60
CA LYS A 200 3.03 -14.65 -10.43
C LYS A 200 3.89 -14.91 -11.66
N ARG A 201 4.75 -15.91 -11.60
CA ARG A 201 5.46 -16.43 -12.78
C ARG A 201 4.44 -16.98 -13.80
N GLY A 202 4.72 -16.79 -15.06
CA GLY A 202 3.81 -17.11 -16.15
C GLY A 202 2.95 -15.88 -16.51
N GLN A 203 1.77 -16.12 -17.10
CA GLN A 203 0.88 -15.05 -17.58
C GLN A 203 -0.17 -14.62 -16.54
N SER A 204 0.20 -14.58 -15.27
CA SER A 204 -0.69 -14.10 -14.19
C SER A 204 -0.45 -12.62 -13.93
N TYR A 205 -1.49 -11.82 -14.12
CA TYR A 205 -1.48 -10.36 -13.98
C TYR A 205 -2.50 -9.90 -12.96
N ILE A 206 -2.32 -8.70 -12.50
CA ILE A 206 -3.32 -7.90 -11.80
C ILE A 206 -3.55 -6.62 -12.59
N THR A 207 -4.76 -6.09 -12.53
CA THR A 207 -5.10 -4.77 -13.06
C THR A 207 -5.36 -3.81 -11.90
N LEU A 208 -4.81 -2.61 -12.00
CA LEU A 208 -4.94 -1.56 -11.00
C LEU A 208 -5.74 -0.41 -11.57
N LEU A 209 -6.58 0.19 -10.73
CA LEU A 209 -7.19 1.50 -10.94
C LEU A 209 -6.61 2.48 -9.93
N THR A 210 -6.06 3.59 -10.40
CA THR A 210 -5.37 4.59 -9.59
C THR A 210 -5.98 5.97 -9.75
N ASP A 211 -5.98 6.74 -8.69
CA ASP A 211 -6.27 8.17 -8.69
C ASP A 211 -4.92 8.89 -8.84
N LEU A 212 -4.73 9.54 -9.98
CA LEU A 212 -3.48 10.20 -10.33
C LEU A 212 -3.29 11.49 -9.53
N ASP A 213 -4.36 12.21 -9.24
CA ASP A 213 -4.32 13.47 -8.50
C ASP A 213 -3.91 13.26 -7.05
N GLN A 214 -4.45 12.22 -6.42
CA GLN A 214 -4.15 11.87 -5.04
C GLN A 214 -3.00 10.87 -4.89
N SER A 215 -2.44 10.36 -5.99
CA SER A 215 -1.37 9.35 -5.99
C SER A 215 -1.71 8.15 -5.09
N ARG A 216 -2.85 7.49 -5.34
CA ARG A 216 -3.34 6.35 -4.57
C ARG A 216 -3.93 5.27 -5.46
N VAL A 217 -3.87 4.04 -4.98
CA VAL A 217 -4.58 2.91 -5.59
C VAL A 217 -6.03 2.93 -5.12
N LEU A 218 -6.97 2.96 -6.05
CA LEU A 218 -8.40 2.85 -5.76
C LEU A 218 -8.80 1.41 -5.52
N ASP A 219 -8.44 0.52 -6.43
CA ASP A 219 -8.63 -0.91 -6.26
C ASP A 219 -7.73 -1.73 -7.19
N VAL A 220 -7.73 -3.05 -6.98
CA VAL A 220 -6.94 -4.04 -7.69
C VAL A 220 -7.76 -5.30 -7.91
N VAL A 221 -7.70 -5.88 -9.11
CA VAL A 221 -8.34 -7.16 -9.46
C VAL A 221 -7.34 -8.12 -10.09
N GLU A 222 -7.66 -9.41 -10.09
CA GLU A 222 -6.89 -10.42 -10.84
C GLU A 222 -7.16 -10.30 -12.33
N GLU A 223 -6.17 -10.69 -13.12
CA GLU A 223 -6.17 -10.71 -14.58
C GLU A 223 -6.11 -9.33 -15.25
N ARG A 224 -6.06 -9.33 -16.60
CA ARG A 224 -6.04 -8.15 -17.47
C ARG A 224 -7.06 -8.26 -18.60
N THR A 225 -8.22 -8.79 -18.26
CA THR A 225 -9.34 -9.01 -19.19
C THR A 225 -10.31 -7.83 -19.16
N VAL A 226 -11.22 -7.78 -20.13
CA VAL A 226 -12.37 -6.85 -20.11
C VAL A 226 -13.15 -7.01 -18.80
N ALA A 227 -13.47 -8.25 -18.41
CA ALA A 227 -14.23 -8.53 -17.19
C ALA A 227 -13.51 -8.03 -15.91
N ALA A 228 -12.18 -8.19 -15.84
CA ALA A 228 -11.37 -7.65 -14.74
C ALA A 228 -11.44 -6.13 -14.70
N SER A 229 -11.34 -5.47 -15.84
CA SER A 229 -11.48 -4.02 -15.94
C SER A 229 -12.88 -3.54 -15.51
N GLU A 230 -13.93 -4.21 -15.95
CA GLU A 230 -15.31 -3.92 -15.53
C GLU A 230 -15.52 -4.03 -14.03
N GLN A 231 -14.92 -5.03 -13.37
CA GLN A 231 -14.94 -5.15 -11.91
C GLN A 231 -14.33 -3.92 -11.21
N LEU A 232 -13.24 -3.37 -11.73
CA LEU A 232 -12.66 -2.13 -11.18
C LEU A 232 -13.62 -0.95 -11.34
N TRP A 233 -14.20 -0.77 -12.52
CA TRP A 233 -15.16 0.30 -12.76
C TRP A 233 -16.44 0.15 -11.93
N ALA A 234 -16.85 -1.08 -11.60
CA ALA A 234 -18.01 -1.34 -10.73
C ALA A 234 -17.79 -0.85 -9.28
N THR A 235 -16.54 -0.61 -8.86
CA THR A 235 -16.25 -0.04 -7.53
C THR A 235 -16.58 1.45 -7.43
N LEU A 236 -16.84 2.13 -8.54
CA LEU A 236 -17.19 3.55 -8.63
C LEU A 236 -18.69 3.74 -8.87
N THR A 237 -19.27 4.72 -8.20
CA THR A 237 -20.67 5.13 -8.44
C THR A 237 -20.81 5.83 -9.78
N ALA A 238 -22.05 5.94 -10.28
CA ALA A 238 -22.33 6.67 -11.52
C ALA A 238 -21.87 8.14 -11.48
N GLY A 239 -22.08 8.83 -10.36
CA GLY A 239 -21.63 10.21 -10.19
C GLY A 239 -20.11 10.34 -10.17
N GLN A 240 -19.41 9.39 -9.57
CA GLN A 240 -17.94 9.36 -9.59
C GLN A 240 -17.39 9.13 -11.01
N LYS A 241 -18.01 8.23 -11.79
CA LYS A 241 -17.65 8.00 -13.19
C LYS A 241 -17.88 9.25 -14.05
N GLN A 242 -18.98 9.96 -13.85
CA GLN A 242 -19.27 11.21 -14.57
C GLN A 242 -18.28 12.33 -14.28
N ALA A 243 -17.67 12.33 -13.10
CA ALA A 243 -16.67 13.33 -12.71
C ALA A 243 -15.30 13.11 -13.37
N VAL A 244 -15.04 11.91 -13.92
CA VAL A 244 -13.76 11.57 -14.57
C VAL A 244 -13.63 12.34 -15.87
N THR A 245 -12.57 13.11 -15.99
CA THR A 245 -12.27 13.93 -17.18
C THR A 245 -11.25 13.28 -18.11
N ALA A 246 -10.31 12.49 -17.55
CA ALA A 246 -9.32 11.77 -18.33
C ALA A 246 -8.83 10.49 -17.64
N VAL A 247 -8.44 9.50 -18.46
CA VAL A 247 -7.87 8.22 -18.01
C VAL A 247 -6.55 7.96 -18.72
N ALA A 248 -5.45 7.90 -17.95
CA ALA A 248 -4.15 7.51 -18.47
C ALA A 248 -4.05 5.98 -18.57
N VAL A 249 -3.71 5.47 -19.74
CA VAL A 249 -3.69 4.03 -20.00
C VAL A 249 -2.75 3.69 -21.16
N ASP A 250 -2.20 2.45 -21.16
CA ASP A 250 -1.49 1.91 -22.31
C ASP A 250 -2.46 1.60 -23.50
N MET A 251 -1.90 1.40 -24.67
CA MET A 251 -2.65 1.08 -25.91
C MET A 251 -3.16 -0.37 -25.92
N TRP A 252 -3.67 -0.86 -24.79
CA TRP A 252 -4.23 -2.19 -24.63
C TRP A 252 -5.74 -2.17 -24.90
N ALA A 253 -6.18 -2.84 -25.97
CA ALA A 253 -7.55 -2.76 -26.46
C ALA A 253 -8.64 -3.08 -25.40
N PRO A 254 -8.51 -4.09 -24.52
CA PRO A 254 -9.50 -4.34 -23.46
C PRO A 254 -9.71 -3.17 -22.51
N PHE A 255 -8.65 -2.42 -22.18
CA PHE A 255 -8.79 -1.26 -21.30
C PHE A 255 -9.46 -0.09 -22.02
N ILE A 256 -9.05 0.19 -23.26
CA ILE A 256 -9.69 1.24 -24.08
C ILE A 256 -11.19 0.96 -24.22
N GLN A 257 -11.58 -0.27 -24.59
CA GLN A 257 -12.98 -0.65 -24.71
C GLN A 257 -13.78 -0.41 -23.43
N THR A 258 -13.24 -0.78 -22.27
CA THR A 258 -13.97 -0.61 -21.00
C THR A 258 -14.04 0.86 -20.58
N ILE A 259 -13.01 1.68 -20.84
CA ILE A 259 -13.04 3.12 -20.59
C ILE A 259 -14.13 3.78 -21.43
N GLU A 260 -14.18 3.51 -22.74
CA GLU A 260 -15.19 4.05 -23.64
C GLU A 260 -16.63 3.69 -23.21
N GLN A 261 -16.84 2.50 -22.64
CA GLN A 261 -18.14 2.04 -22.15
C GLN A 261 -18.50 2.62 -20.79
N GLN A 262 -17.55 2.70 -19.86
CA GLN A 262 -17.82 3.02 -18.45
C GLN A 262 -17.76 4.53 -18.15
N VAL A 263 -16.93 5.26 -18.89
CA VAL A 263 -16.71 6.70 -18.73
C VAL A 263 -16.62 7.38 -20.11
N PRO A 264 -17.69 7.33 -20.93
CA PRO A 264 -17.65 7.81 -22.33
C PRO A 264 -17.37 9.30 -22.47
N GLY A 265 -17.51 10.08 -21.40
CA GLY A 265 -17.18 11.51 -21.36
C GLY A 265 -15.74 11.84 -21.03
N ALA A 266 -14.93 10.83 -20.69
CA ALA A 266 -13.52 11.00 -20.33
C ALA A 266 -12.61 10.86 -21.54
N ASP A 267 -11.59 11.72 -21.63
CA ASP A 267 -10.55 11.58 -22.63
C ASP A 267 -9.61 10.42 -22.27
N ILE A 268 -9.28 9.57 -23.22
CA ILE A 268 -8.23 8.57 -23.09
C ILE A 268 -6.90 9.24 -23.36
N VAL A 269 -5.93 9.11 -22.46
CA VAL A 269 -4.59 9.67 -22.59
C VAL A 269 -3.57 8.54 -22.62
N HIS A 270 -2.88 8.37 -23.76
CA HIS A 270 -1.80 7.40 -23.84
C HIS A 270 -0.50 7.98 -23.30
N ASP A 271 0.12 7.25 -22.39
CA ASP A 271 1.33 7.68 -21.72
C ASP A 271 2.54 7.72 -22.70
N LYS A 272 3.23 8.86 -22.67
CA LYS A 272 4.47 9.08 -23.43
C LYS A 272 5.56 8.03 -23.15
N PHE A 273 5.58 7.47 -21.92
CA PHE A 273 6.55 6.46 -21.54
C PHE A 273 6.34 5.14 -22.31
N HIS A 274 5.08 4.68 -22.41
CA HIS A 274 4.76 3.50 -23.20
C HIS A 274 5.06 3.70 -24.69
N VAL A 275 4.76 4.87 -25.24
CA VAL A 275 5.15 5.20 -26.63
C VAL A 275 6.67 5.15 -26.81
N SER A 276 7.42 5.72 -25.90
CA SER A 276 8.89 5.70 -25.93
C SER A 276 9.44 4.27 -25.82
N LYS A 277 8.80 3.42 -25.00
CA LYS A 277 9.12 2.00 -24.86
C LYS A 277 8.90 1.25 -26.18
N TYR A 278 7.74 1.41 -26.82
CA TYR A 278 7.46 0.76 -28.12
C TYR A 278 8.45 1.18 -29.21
N LEU A 279 8.79 2.48 -29.28
CA LEU A 279 9.80 2.97 -30.21
C LEU A 279 11.20 2.43 -29.87
N GLY A 280 11.57 2.37 -28.59
CA GLY A 280 12.83 1.77 -28.14
C GLY A 280 12.94 0.28 -28.48
N GLU A 281 11.87 -0.49 -28.28
CA GLU A 281 11.80 -1.90 -28.67
C GLU A 281 11.93 -2.09 -30.18
N ALA A 282 11.34 -1.20 -30.98
CA ALA A 282 11.48 -1.22 -32.43
C ALA A 282 12.94 -0.93 -32.87
N VAL A 283 13.60 0.04 -32.22
CA VAL A 283 15.04 0.34 -32.44
C VAL A 283 15.89 -0.90 -32.11
N ASP A 284 15.69 -1.55 -30.96
CA ASP A 284 16.44 -2.76 -30.59
C ASP A 284 16.17 -3.93 -31.55
N LYS A 285 14.94 -4.04 -32.06
CA LYS A 285 14.59 -5.07 -33.05
C LYS A 285 15.32 -4.84 -34.36
N VAL A 286 15.40 -3.59 -34.85
CA VAL A 286 16.20 -3.22 -36.01
C VAL A 286 17.69 -3.50 -35.78
N ARG A 287 18.23 -3.07 -34.64
CA ARG A 287 19.62 -3.31 -34.25
C ARG A 287 19.97 -4.81 -34.28
N ARG A 288 19.13 -5.65 -33.68
CA ARG A 288 19.36 -7.11 -33.67
C ARG A 288 19.33 -7.74 -35.05
N GLN A 289 18.45 -7.25 -35.93
CA GLN A 289 18.39 -7.73 -37.31
C GLN A 289 19.65 -7.33 -38.07
N GLU A 290 20.05 -6.05 -38.00
CA GLU A 290 21.24 -5.53 -38.66
C GLU A 290 22.52 -6.15 -38.10
N HIS A 291 22.67 -6.29 -36.79
CA HIS A 291 23.79 -6.99 -36.16
C HIS A 291 23.95 -8.43 -36.68
N LYS A 292 22.85 -9.16 -36.84
CA LYS A 292 22.90 -10.51 -37.42
C LYS A 292 23.37 -10.50 -38.89
N GLU A 293 22.96 -9.51 -39.68
CA GLU A 293 23.39 -9.37 -41.08
C GLU A 293 24.88 -9.04 -41.14
N LEU A 294 25.38 -8.08 -40.34
CA LEU A 294 26.79 -7.68 -40.28
C LEU A 294 27.68 -8.81 -39.78
N MET A 295 27.29 -9.51 -38.72
CA MET A 295 28.06 -10.67 -38.23
C MET A 295 28.17 -11.79 -39.25
N ALA A 296 27.19 -12.00 -40.12
CA ALA A 296 27.26 -12.98 -41.20
C ALA A 296 28.30 -12.58 -42.28
N GLN A 297 28.70 -11.30 -42.32
CA GLN A 297 29.73 -10.73 -43.19
C GLN A 297 31.09 -10.56 -42.45
N GLY A 298 31.19 -11.03 -41.20
CA GLY A 298 32.40 -10.86 -40.38
C GLY A 298 32.55 -9.47 -39.76
N ASP A 299 31.51 -8.62 -39.82
CA ASP A 299 31.52 -7.27 -39.28
C ASP A 299 30.92 -7.25 -37.86
N GLU A 300 31.73 -6.89 -36.85
CA GLU A 300 31.36 -6.82 -35.42
C GLU A 300 30.93 -5.41 -34.97
N THR A 301 30.73 -4.44 -35.87
CA THR A 301 30.48 -3.02 -35.58
C THR A 301 29.37 -2.79 -34.54
N LEU A 302 28.30 -3.59 -34.56
CA LEU A 302 27.19 -3.45 -33.59
C LEU A 302 27.34 -4.32 -32.34
N LYS A 303 28.44 -5.06 -32.14
CA LYS A 303 28.68 -5.88 -30.97
C LYS A 303 28.81 -5.00 -29.72
N GLY A 304 28.05 -5.29 -28.67
CA GLY A 304 28.06 -4.52 -27.42
C GLY A 304 27.30 -3.18 -27.44
N SER A 305 26.95 -2.65 -28.62
CA SER A 305 26.39 -1.29 -28.79
C SER A 305 24.92 -1.10 -28.32
N ARG A 306 24.25 -2.13 -27.76
CA ARG A 306 22.81 -2.07 -27.41
C ARG A 306 22.44 -0.85 -26.61
N GLN A 307 23.19 -0.54 -25.55
CA GLN A 307 22.87 0.53 -24.60
C GLN A 307 22.98 1.92 -25.26
N LEU A 308 23.89 2.10 -26.22
CA LEU A 308 24.07 3.35 -26.94
C LEU A 308 22.83 3.74 -27.77
N TRP A 309 22.05 2.78 -28.25
CA TRP A 309 20.83 3.02 -29.04
C TRP A 309 19.57 3.18 -28.18
N LEU A 310 19.58 2.69 -26.94
CA LEU A 310 18.39 2.66 -26.08
C LEU A 310 18.38 3.75 -25.01
N TYR A 311 19.55 4.13 -24.49
CA TYR A 311 19.65 5.13 -23.45
C TYR A 311 19.64 6.54 -24.02
N ASN A 312 19.31 7.51 -23.16
CA ASN A 312 19.35 8.91 -23.51
C ASN A 312 20.81 9.37 -23.63
N PRO A 313 21.25 9.93 -24.81
CA PRO A 313 22.61 10.40 -24.98
C PRO A 313 23.09 11.47 -23.98
N GLN A 314 22.16 12.17 -23.32
CA GLN A 314 22.49 13.14 -22.27
C GLN A 314 23.16 12.52 -21.04
N HIS A 315 23.02 11.21 -20.85
CA HIS A 315 23.59 10.46 -19.73
C HIS A 315 24.84 9.65 -20.11
N PHE A 316 25.35 9.84 -21.31
CA PHE A 316 26.56 9.15 -21.79
C PHE A 316 27.82 9.71 -21.13
N SER A 317 28.77 8.84 -20.84
CA SER A 317 30.15 9.27 -20.60
C SER A 317 30.78 9.88 -21.89
N ALA A 318 31.87 10.59 -21.75
CA ALA A 318 32.56 11.15 -22.89
C ALA A 318 32.99 10.05 -23.90
N GLU A 319 33.42 8.90 -23.42
CA GLU A 319 33.77 7.73 -24.22
C GLU A 319 32.57 7.16 -24.98
N GLN A 320 31.44 6.94 -24.26
CA GLN A 320 30.19 6.48 -24.88
C GLN A 320 29.66 7.47 -25.94
N ALA A 321 29.79 8.77 -25.67
CA ALA A 321 29.36 9.79 -26.60
C ALA A 321 30.21 9.77 -27.89
N ALA A 322 31.55 9.58 -27.80
CA ALA A 322 32.44 9.45 -28.93
C ALA A 322 32.15 8.19 -29.74
N GLU A 323 32.01 7.03 -29.07
CA GLU A 323 31.65 5.76 -29.71
C GLU A 323 30.30 5.87 -30.43
N PHE A 324 29.29 6.44 -29.76
CA PHE A 324 27.99 6.62 -30.37
C PHE A 324 28.01 7.57 -31.58
N SER A 325 28.80 8.62 -31.53
CA SER A 325 28.95 9.52 -32.67
C SER A 325 29.56 8.80 -33.88
N ALA A 326 30.61 8.02 -33.68
CA ALA A 326 31.20 7.21 -34.73
C ALA A 326 30.23 6.22 -35.36
N LEU A 327 29.42 5.53 -34.52
CA LEU A 327 28.40 4.59 -34.99
C LEU A 327 27.30 5.28 -35.81
N LYS A 328 26.88 6.49 -35.46
CA LYS A 328 25.86 7.24 -36.22
C LYS A 328 26.31 7.60 -37.64
N ASP A 329 27.59 7.85 -37.82
CA ASP A 329 28.15 8.27 -39.12
C ASP A 329 28.28 7.10 -40.13
N LEU A 330 28.10 5.85 -39.69
CA LEU A 330 28.19 4.64 -40.50
C LEU A 330 26.93 4.32 -41.35
N HIS A 331 25.96 5.23 -41.41
CA HIS A 331 24.72 5.06 -42.18
C HIS A 331 23.91 3.76 -41.88
N LEU A 332 24.02 3.25 -40.66
CA LEU A 332 23.37 2.03 -40.22
C LEU A 332 21.83 2.14 -40.23
N LYS A 333 21.14 1.01 -40.44
CA LYS A 333 19.66 0.93 -40.31
C LYS A 333 19.20 1.31 -38.91
N VAL A 334 19.94 0.87 -37.87
CA VAL A 334 19.64 1.21 -36.46
C VAL A 334 19.80 2.71 -36.18
N ALA A 335 20.76 3.42 -36.82
CA ALA A 335 20.89 4.86 -36.66
C ALA A 335 19.65 5.60 -37.19
N ARG A 336 19.07 5.16 -38.30
CA ARG A 336 17.83 5.72 -38.86
C ARG A 336 16.62 5.39 -37.95
N ALA A 337 16.57 4.18 -37.37
CA ALA A 337 15.52 3.79 -36.41
C ALA A 337 15.59 4.65 -35.15
N TRP A 338 16.82 4.87 -34.63
CA TRP A 338 17.05 5.73 -33.49
C TRP A 338 16.66 7.20 -33.79
N ALA A 339 17.01 7.73 -34.92
CA ALA A 339 16.63 9.08 -35.36
C ALA A 339 15.08 9.23 -35.41
N ALA A 340 14.36 8.19 -35.83
CA ALA A 340 12.89 8.19 -35.82
C ALA A 340 12.32 8.26 -34.39
N LYS A 341 12.92 7.54 -33.45
CA LYS A 341 12.56 7.57 -32.01
C LYS A 341 12.83 8.96 -31.42
N GLU A 342 14.03 9.48 -31.61
CA GLU A 342 14.44 10.79 -31.09
C GLU A 342 13.61 11.95 -31.67
N LEU A 343 13.34 11.91 -32.97
CA LEU A 343 12.48 12.92 -33.59
C LEU A 343 11.06 12.87 -33.02
N PHE A 344 10.50 11.68 -32.76
CA PHE A 344 9.17 11.55 -32.18
C PHE A 344 9.09 12.16 -30.77
N SER A 345 10.17 12.16 -29.99
CA SER A 345 10.18 12.77 -28.65
C SER A 345 9.75 14.24 -28.65
N LYS A 346 9.95 14.97 -29.76
CA LYS A 346 9.52 16.36 -29.94
C LYS A 346 8.00 16.52 -29.99
N PHE A 347 7.23 15.45 -30.29
CA PHE A 347 5.78 15.47 -30.30
C PHE A 347 5.20 15.96 -28.99
N TRP A 348 5.81 15.60 -27.87
CA TRP A 348 5.34 15.93 -26.53
C TRP A 348 5.58 17.37 -26.09
N ALA A 349 6.37 18.13 -26.87
CA ALA A 349 6.67 19.55 -26.62
C ALA A 349 5.66 20.50 -27.27
N TYR A 350 4.80 19.98 -28.15
CA TYR A 350 3.76 20.81 -28.77
C TYR A 350 2.68 21.18 -27.75
N GLN A 351 2.16 22.39 -27.87
CA GLN A 351 1.01 22.88 -27.10
C GLN A 351 -0.26 22.95 -27.94
N SER A 352 -0.11 23.03 -29.27
CA SER A 352 -1.23 23.08 -30.22
C SER A 352 -1.46 21.73 -30.87
N GLU A 353 -2.68 21.23 -30.77
CA GLU A 353 -3.09 19.98 -31.41
C GLU A 353 -2.86 20.01 -32.93
N GLY A 354 -3.19 21.12 -33.61
CA GLY A 354 -3.01 21.27 -35.04
C GLY A 354 -1.56 21.13 -35.48
N TRP A 355 -0.62 21.74 -34.72
CA TRP A 355 0.81 21.60 -35.01
C TRP A 355 1.34 20.20 -34.69
N ALA A 356 0.86 19.58 -33.62
CA ALA A 356 1.22 18.20 -33.30
C ALA A 356 0.71 17.20 -34.35
N ARG A 357 -0.51 17.39 -34.88
CA ARG A 357 -1.05 16.59 -35.99
C ARG A 357 -0.20 16.75 -37.27
N ARG A 358 0.19 17.98 -37.59
CA ARG A 358 1.08 18.24 -38.75
C ARG A 358 2.41 17.57 -38.57
N PHE A 359 3.04 17.75 -37.41
CA PHE A 359 4.31 17.07 -37.08
C PHE A 359 4.17 15.54 -37.23
N PHE A 360 3.11 14.96 -36.67
CA PHE A 360 2.86 13.52 -36.75
C PHE A 360 2.72 13.07 -38.20
N LYS A 361 1.98 13.80 -39.03
CA LYS A 361 1.80 13.50 -40.46
C LYS A 361 3.14 13.46 -41.18
N ASP A 362 4.00 14.44 -40.96
CA ASP A 362 5.31 14.56 -41.61
C ASP A 362 6.23 13.43 -41.12
N TRP A 363 6.27 13.18 -39.80
CA TRP A 363 7.05 12.10 -39.21
C TRP A 363 6.58 10.73 -39.71
N PHE A 364 5.26 10.47 -39.72
CA PHE A 364 4.69 9.23 -40.23
C PHE A 364 5.02 9.01 -41.72
N GLY A 365 4.91 10.07 -42.52
CA GLY A 365 5.26 10.04 -43.93
C GLY A 365 6.73 9.67 -44.20
N TRP A 366 7.63 10.18 -43.36
CA TRP A 366 9.04 9.82 -43.41
C TRP A 366 9.29 8.37 -42.95
N VAL A 367 8.78 7.99 -41.79
CA VAL A 367 8.97 6.65 -41.22
C VAL A 367 8.39 5.56 -42.12
N SER A 368 7.20 5.77 -42.70
CA SER A 368 6.55 4.77 -43.56
C SER A 368 7.34 4.43 -44.79
N ARG A 369 8.21 5.33 -45.28
CA ARG A 369 9.13 5.13 -46.43
C ARG A 369 10.51 4.60 -46.05
N SER A 370 10.78 4.44 -44.74
CA SER A 370 12.13 4.08 -44.22
C SER A 370 12.56 2.64 -44.54
N ARG A 371 11.65 1.76 -44.90
CA ARG A 371 11.83 0.29 -45.08
C ARG A 371 12.20 -0.44 -43.77
N LEU A 372 12.06 0.22 -42.60
CA LEU A 372 12.34 -0.35 -41.28
C LEU A 372 11.05 -0.95 -40.68
N LYS A 373 10.73 -2.19 -41.03
CA LYS A 373 9.47 -2.85 -40.64
C LYS A 373 9.09 -2.66 -39.17
N PRO A 374 9.98 -2.90 -38.17
CA PRO A 374 9.62 -2.73 -36.77
C PRO A 374 9.16 -1.31 -36.40
N VAL A 375 9.81 -0.28 -36.97
CA VAL A 375 9.46 1.12 -36.70
C VAL A 375 8.15 1.51 -37.42
N ILE A 376 7.93 0.99 -38.64
CA ILE A 376 6.70 1.22 -39.41
C ILE A 376 5.49 0.60 -38.68
N GLU A 377 5.63 -0.58 -38.08
CA GLU A 377 4.58 -1.23 -37.29
C GLU A 377 4.15 -0.35 -36.11
N VAL A 378 5.13 0.18 -35.35
CA VAL A 378 4.85 1.12 -34.24
C VAL A 378 4.22 2.42 -34.78
N ALA A 379 4.74 3.00 -35.85
CA ALA A 379 4.15 4.21 -36.44
C ALA A 379 2.69 4.02 -36.87
N ARG A 380 2.34 2.85 -37.42
CA ARG A 380 0.96 2.50 -37.75
C ARG A 380 0.06 2.34 -36.53
N MET A 381 0.60 1.76 -35.45
CA MET A 381 -0.09 1.68 -34.17
C MET A 381 -0.36 3.09 -33.62
N LEU A 382 0.65 3.94 -33.55
CA LEU A 382 0.50 5.34 -33.10
C LEU A 382 -0.50 6.13 -33.95
N LYS A 383 -0.55 5.88 -35.26
CA LYS A 383 -1.54 6.49 -36.17
C LYS A 383 -2.97 6.11 -35.79
N ARG A 384 -3.22 4.85 -35.43
CA ARG A 384 -4.58 4.40 -35.00
C ARG A 384 -5.03 5.08 -33.71
N HIS A 385 -4.10 5.45 -32.83
CA HIS A 385 -4.34 6.06 -31.53
C HIS A 385 -3.99 7.53 -31.47
N LEU A 386 -3.88 8.21 -32.65
CA LEU A 386 -3.38 9.58 -32.71
C LEU A 386 -4.24 10.55 -31.89
N ASP A 387 -5.56 10.41 -31.95
CA ASP A 387 -6.46 11.28 -31.18
C ASP A 387 -6.22 11.16 -29.68
N ASN A 388 -6.04 9.93 -29.16
CA ASN A 388 -5.71 9.67 -27.76
C ASN A 388 -4.27 10.07 -27.37
N LEU A 389 -3.37 10.22 -28.33
CA LEU A 389 -2.04 10.82 -28.09
C LEU A 389 -2.13 12.34 -27.96
N LEU A 390 -3.01 12.97 -28.72
CA LEU A 390 -3.21 14.42 -28.71
C LEU A 390 -3.90 14.91 -27.45
N THR A 391 -4.73 14.06 -26.79
CA THR A 391 -5.35 14.38 -25.50
C THR A 391 -4.33 14.66 -24.40
N TYR A 392 -3.08 14.11 -24.53
CA TYR A 392 -1.99 14.46 -23.63
C TYR A 392 -1.71 15.97 -23.60
N LEU A 393 -1.83 16.66 -24.74
CA LEU A 393 -1.57 18.10 -24.84
C LEU A 393 -2.62 18.93 -24.09
N LYS A 394 -3.80 18.37 -23.85
CA LYS A 394 -4.89 19.00 -23.10
C LYS A 394 -4.74 18.75 -21.58
N HIS A 395 -4.44 17.52 -21.19
CA HIS A 395 -4.47 17.11 -19.78
C HIS A 395 -3.10 17.12 -19.11
N HIS A 396 -2.01 16.95 -19.87
CA HIS A 396 -0.63 16.80 -19.36
C HIS A 396 -0.46 15.73 -18.27
N ILE A 397 -1.40 14.78 -18.17
CA ILE A 397 -1.30 13.66 -17.25
C ILE A 397 -0.41 12.55 -17.84
N THR A 398 0.30 11.88 -16.97
CA THR A 398 1.12 10.72 -17.33
C THR A 398 0.83 9.57 -16.37
N ASN A 399 1.16 8.37 -16.78
CA ASN A 399 1.06 7.19 -15.91
C ASN A 399 2.22 7.09 -14.90
N ALA A 400 3.08 8.12 -14.79
CA ALA A 400 4.23 8.14 -13.89
C ALA A 400 3.85 7.90 -12.43
N VAL A 401 2.69 8.41 -12.00
CA VAL A 401 2.13 8.12 -10.66
C VAL A 401 1.85 6.63 -10.51
N THR A 402 1.19 6.03 -11.50
CA THR A 402 0.89 4.59 -11.49
C THR A 402 2.19 3.77 -11.54
N GLU A 403 3.20 4.21 -12.30
CA GLU A 403 4.51 3.55 -12.32
C GLU A 403 5.24 3.64 -10.96
N GLY A 404 5.18 4.78 -10.30
CA GLY A 404 5.68 4.96 -8.93
C GLY A 404 4.97 4.02 -7.95
N LEU A 405 3.65 3.91 -8.03
CA LEU A 405 2.85 2.96 -7.26
C LEU A 405 3.21 1.50 -7.62
N ASN A 406 3.38 1.19 -8.90
CA ASN A 406 3.83 -0.13 -9.36
C ASN A 406 5.21 -0.52 -8.81
N SER A 407 6.13 0.44 -8.71
CA SER A 407 7.44 0.23 -8.10
C SER A 407 7.32 -0.09 -6.61
N LYS A 408 6.48 0.65 -5.87
CA LYS A 408 6.16 0.37 -4.47
C LYS A 408 5.50 -1.01 -4.29
N ILE A 409 4.53 -1.35 -5.14
CA ILE A 409 3.86 -2.66 -5.15
C ILE A 409 4.87 -3.79 -5.42
N GLN A 410 5.82 -3.58 -6.32
CA GLN A 410 6.88 -4.55 -6.58
C GLN A 410 7.80 -4.75 -5.37
N SER A 411 8.14 -3.67 -4.66
CA SER A 411 8.92 -3.73 -3.41
C SER A 411 8.16 -4.49 -2.32
N LEU A 412 6.85 -4.27 -2.16
CA LEU A 412 6.00 -5.03 -1.24
C LEU A 412 5.97 -6.52 -1.58
N LYS A 413 5.88 -6.85 -2.87
CA LYS A 413 5.92 -8.24 -3.36
C LYS A 413 7.28 -8.90 -3.10
N ALA A 414 8.37 -8.18 -3.32
CA ALA A 414 9.73 -8.66 -3.07
C ALA A 414 9.98 -8.90 -1.57
N ALA A 415 9.59 -7.96 -0.70
CA ALA A 415 9.70 -8.08 0.75
C ALA A 415 8.91 -9.28 1.30
N ALA A 416 7.77 -9.60 0.69
CA ALA A 416 6.95 -10.78 1.04
C ALA A 416 7.43 -12.08 0.38
N ARG A 417 8.50 -12.07 -0.44
CA ARG A 417 8.94 -13.20 -1.27
C ARG A 417 7.82 -13.77 -2.16
N GLY A 418 6.89 -12.91 -2.58
CA GLY A 418 5.70 -13.27 -3.34
C GLY A 418 4.45 -13.49 -2.47
N PHE A 419 3.31 -13.67 -3.14
CA PHE A 419 2.01 -13.90 -2.48
C PHE A 419 1.37 -15.17 -3.04
N ARG A 420 0.88 -16.05 -2.16
CA ARG A 420 0.12 -17.24 -2.54
C ARG A 420 -1.32 -16.90 -2.89
N SER A 421 -1.93 -15.95 -2.17
CA SER A 421 -3.32 -15.51 -2.29
C SER A 421 -3.39 -14.09 -2.83
N PHE A 422 -4.22 -13.89 -3.85
CA PHE A 422 -4.54 -12.56 -4.37
C PHE A 422 -5.21 -11.68 -3.30
N ARG A 423 -6.13 -12.24 -2.52
CA ARG A 423 -6.81 -11.51 -1.43
C ARG A 423 -5.80 -10.84 -0.49
N ASN A 424 -4.78 -11.58 -0.06
CA ASN A 424 -3.74 -11.03 0.80
C ASN A 424 -2.88 -9.98 0.09
N TYR A 425 -2.64 -10.15 -1.21
CA TYR A 425 -1.91 -9.19 -2.01
C TYR A 425 -2.69 -7.89 -2.18
N ARG A 426 -4.00 -7.96 -2.51
CA ARG A 426 -4.90 -6.80 -2.59
C ARG A 426 -4.94 -6.04 -1.27
N VAL A 427 -5.12 -6.73 -0.13
CA VAL A 427 -5.08 -6.09 1.21
C VAL A 427 -3.75 -5.35 1.40
N ARG A 428 -2.62 -5.97 1.04
CA ARG A 428 -1.31 -5.35 1.18
C ARG A 428 -1.17 -4.10 0.31
N ILE A 429 -1.60 -4.16 -0.94
CA ILE A 429 -1.56 -3.02 -1.86
C ILE A 429 -2.41 -1.87 -1.31
N LEU A 430 -3.65 -2.13 -0.91
CA LEU A 430 -4.55 -1.11 -0.39
C LEU A 430 -4.07 -0.52 0.95
N PHE A 431 -3.50 -1.35 1.83
CA PHE A 431 -2.93 -0.90 3.10
C PHE A 431 -1.79 0.11 2.89
N PHE A 432 -0.85 -0.16 1.97
CA PHE A 432 0.32 0.68 1.77
C PHE A 432 0.17 1.76 0.68
N CYS A 433 -0.73 1.56 -0.28
CA CYS A 433 -0.87 2.42 -1.45
C CYS A 433 -2.28 3.03 -1.61
N GLY A 434 -3.26 2.63 -0.80
CA GLY A 434 -4.65 3.11 -0.91
C GLY A 434 -4.90 4.47 -0.27
N LYS A 435 -3.99 4.99 0.55
CA LYS A 435 -4.18 6.21 1.36
C LYS A 435 -5.51 6.22 2.11
N LEU A 436 -5.85 5.09 2.70
CA LEU A 436 -7.08 4.86 3.44
C LEU A 436 -6.96 5.38 4.89
N ASN A 437 -8.09 5.77 5.49
CA ASN A 437 -8.17 5.98 6.92
C ASN A 437 -8.24 4.61 7.63
N LEU A 438 -7.05 4.06 7.94
CA LEU A 438 -6.88 2.70 8.45
C LEU A 438 -7.17 2.57 9.94
N TYR A 439 -7.22 3.67 10.67
CA TYR A 439 -7.25 3.68 12.12
C TYR A 439 -8.61 3.26 12.68
N PRO A 440 -8.64 2.44 13.75
CA PRO A 440 -9.84 2.31 14.56
C PRO A 440 -10.17 3.66 15.19
N LEU A 441 -11.43 3.87 15.49
CA LEU A 441 -11.93 5.14 16.04
C LEU A 441 -11.18 5.55 17.29
#